data_1f86fe0770c4c5dec73884d39a8768c8
#
_entry.id   1f86fe0770c4c5dec73884d39a8768c8
#
_cell.length_a   1.000
_cell.length_b   1.000
_cell.length_c   1.000
_cell.angle_alpha   90.00
_cell.angle_beta   90.00
_cell.angle_gamma   90.00
#
_symmetry.space_group_name_H-M   'P 1'
#
loop_
_entity.id
_entity.type
_entity.pdbx_description
1 polymer ?
#
loop_
_entity_poly.entity_id
_entity_poly.type
_entity_poly.pdbx_seq_one_letter_code
_entity_poly.pdbx_strand_id
1 'polypeptide(L)'
;MPAIADRAEELTAIHTDLGAIFVSMELSRSSWLITSLSPGNGEKMSKHPVRGGDVTGLLARFSSLKEKALARTGRRVPIIVIQEAGLDGFWIHRMLQAEGIESHVVDPASIAISRRRRRAKTDKLDGETLVRALLAYKRGEPRVCAMVRAPSPEEEDRRRITRERKVLTNERVQHVNRIKGLLFAQGISGYEPLRRDRRERLDMLRTGDGRALPKHLKAQIGRELDRLEQLLEQIKAVEVERDALLAAERSAMLAAPATLLLNVKGIGPECAALLWSEGLFRHFDNRRQVASYAGLAPTPWQSGSIDREQGVSKAGNPRLRTTMIQLAWLWLGHQPHSALTRWFRERVEQNGGRLRKTTIVALARKLLVALWKYVSAGIVIEGATMRDA
;
A
#
# COMPACT_ATOMS: atom_id res chain seq x y z
N MET A 1 -58.52 10.85 34.54
CA MET A 1 -57.87 10.18 33.41
C MET A 1 -56.52 9.65 33.86
N PRO A 2 -56.29 8.34 33.93
CA PRO A 2 -54.98 7.81 34.33
C PRO A 2 -54.03 7.85 33.13
N ALA A 3 -52.79 8.34 33.39
CA ALA A 3 -51.68 8.39 32.45
C ALA A 3 -51.28 7.00 32.00
N ILE A 4 -51.30 6.75 30.71
CA ILE A 4 -50.74 5.57 30.07
C ILE A 4 -49.23 5.66 30.24
N ALA A 5 -48.65 4.83 31.12
CA ALA A 5 -47.23 4.65 31.23
C ALA A 5 -46.71 3.94 29.95
N ASP A 6 -45.94 4.65 29.16
CA ASP A 6 -45.23 4.15 27.99
C ASP A 6 -44.17 3.14 28.47
N ARG A 7 -44.53 1.83 28.52
CA ARG A 7 -43.56 0.76 28.69
C ARG A 7 -42.77 0.65 27.41
N ALA A 8 -41.55 1.14 27.43
CA ALA A 8 -40.56 0.83 26.39
C ALA A 8 -40.49 -0.72 26.32
N GLU A 9 -40.96 -1.29 25.20
CA GLU A 9 -40.72 -2.69 24.90
C GLU A 9 -39.20 -2.93 24.90
N GLU A 10 -38.73 -3.75 25.83
CA GLU A 10 -37.37 -4.23 25.80
C GLU A 10 -37.17 -5.00 24.49
N LEU A 11 -36.39 -4.39 23.58
CA LEU A 11 -35.96 -5.05 22.37
C LEU A 11 -35.24 -6.33 22.74
N THR A 12 -35.89 -7.48 22.48
CA THR A 12 -35.32 -8.81 22.71
C THR A 12 -34.07 -8.94 21.82
N ALA A 13 -32.90 -8.85 22.44
CA ALA A 13 -31.65 -9.04 21.74
C ALA A 13 -31.57 -10.49 21.23
N ILE A 14 -31.40 -10.67 19.94
CA ILE A 14 -31.13 -11.98 19.36
C ILE A 14 -29.73 -12.39 19.80
N HIS A 15 -29.65 -13.26 20.80
CA HIS A 15 -28.38 -13.82 21.24
C HIS A 15 -27.90 -14.87 20.23
N THR A 16 -26.91 -14.50 19.40
CA THR A 16 -26.23 -15.46 18.55
C THR A 16 -25.19 -16.22 19.39
N ASP A 17 -25.30 -17.55 19.43
CA ASP A 17 -24.29 -18.41 20.05
C ASP A 17 -22.96 -18.26 19.27
N LEU A 18 -21.92 -17.76 19.95
CA LEU A 18 -20.60 -17.57 19.35
C LEU A 18 -19.86 -18.92 19.38
N GLY A 19 -19.65 -19.51 18.21
CA GLY A 19 -18.89 -20.75 18.06
C GLY A 19 -17.37 -20.61 18.22
N ALA A 20 -16.85 -19.40 18.48
CA ALA A 20 -15.43 -19.11 18.62
C ALA A 20 -15.19 -17.89 19.53
N ILE A 21 -13.95 -17.72 20.00
CA ILE A 21 -13.46 -16.48 20.59
C ILE A 21 -12.91 -15.61 19.48
N PHE A 22 -13.50 -14.44 19.26
CA PHE A 22 -13.06 -13.49 18.25
C PHE A 22 -12.11 -12.47 18.86
N VAL A 23 -10.96 -12.29 18.26
CA VAL A 23 -9.87 -11.47 18.78
C VAL A 23 -9.37 -10.50 17.73
N SER A 24 -9.23 -9.23 18.06
CA SER A 24 -8.43 -8.29 17.28
C SER A 24 -7.12 -7.99 17.96
N MET A 25 -6.09 -7.75 17.14
CA MET A 25 -4.77 -7.34 17.58
C MET A 25 -4.41 -6.00 16.97
N GLU A 26 -4.16 -5.01 17.82
CA GLU A 26 -3.57 -3.74 17.44
C GLU A 26 -2.10 -3.75 17.86
N LEU A 27 -1.24 -3.69 16.85
CA LEU A 27 0.18 -3.90 16.99
C LEU A 27 0.93 -2.57 17.06
N SER A 28 1.74 -2.41 18.09
CA SER A 28 2.71 -1.32 18.20
C SER A 28 4.07 -1.85 18.67
N ARG A 29 5.10 -1.04 18.56
CA ARG A 29 6.45 -1.46 18.98
C ARG A 29 6.54 -1.78 20.45
N SER A 30 5.81 -1.06 21.28
CA SER A 30 5.89 -1.18 22.74
C SER A 30 4.82 -2.06 23.35
N SER A 31 3.65 -2.11 22.75
CA SER A 31 2.47 -2.78 23.31
C SER A 31 1.56 -3.30 22.22
N TRP A 32 1.02 -4.49 22.41
CA TRP A 32 -0.05 -5.07 21.62
C TRP A 32 -1.35 -5.01 22.41
N LEU A 33 -2.38 -4.40 21.86
CA LEU A 33 -3.70 -4.39 22.48
C LEU A 33 -4.55 -5.53 21.89
N ILE A 34 -4.92 -6.45 22.76
CA ILE A 34 -5.76 -7.61 22.42
C ILE A 34 -7.18 -7.27 22.83
N THR A 35 -8.09 -7.13 21.86
CA THR A 35 -9.52 -6.98 22.15
C THR A 35 -10.22 -8.29 21.82
N SER A 36 -10.98 -8.86 22.77
CA SER A 36 -11.61 -10.16 22.60
C SER A 36 -13.09 -10.13 22.91
N LEU A 37 -13.86 -10.87 22.10
CA LEU A 37 -15.25 -11.21 22.34
C LEU A 37 -15.35 -12.72 22.52
N SER A 38 -15.79 -13.15 23.71
CA SER A 38 -15.83 -14.57 24.09
C SER A 38 -17.26 -15.04 24.32
N PRO A 39 -17.59 -16.30 23.98
CA PRO A 39 -18.88 -16.91 24.31
C PRO A 39 -19.16 -16.85 25.79
N GLY A 40 -20.45 -16.75 26.17
CA GLY A 40 -20.89 -16.72 27.57
C GLY A 40 -20.59 -15.42 28.33
N ASN A 41 -20.15 -14.37 27.65
CA ASN A 41 -19.85 -13.05 28.23
C ASN A 41 -20.79 -11.94 27.71
N GLY A 42 -21.89 -12.32 27.09
CA GLY A 42 -22.75 -11.39 26.35
C GLY A 42 -21.98 -10.72 25.23
N GLU A 43 -22.34 -9.48 24.90
CA GLU A 43 -21.63 -8.67 23.87
C GLU A 43 -20.47 -7.85 24.43
N LYS A 44 -20.06 -8.09 25.69
CA LYS A 44 -18.99 -7.32 26.34
C LYS A 44 -17.62 -7.75 25.82
N MET A 45 -16.92 -6.83 25.17
CA MET A 45 -15.55 -7.03 24.74
C MET A 45 -14.57 -6.76 25.89
N SER A 46 -13.56 -7.64 26.02
CA SER A 46 -12.48 -7.51 26.99
C SER A 46 -11.20 -7.03 26.31
N LYS A 47 -10.41 -6.20 26.99
CA LYS A 47 -9.17 -5.63 26.46
C LYS A 47 -8.00 -6.01 27.34
N HIS A 48 -6.91 -6.46 26.71
CA HIS A 48 -5.74 -6.97 27.40
C HIS A 48 -4.49 -6.43 26.70
N PRO A 49 -3.67 -5.62 27.37
CA PRO A 49 -2.37 -5.24 26.84
C PRO A 49 -1.38 -6.40 27.01
N VAL A 50 -0.55 -6.61 25.99
CA VAL A 50 0.59 -7.52 26.00
C VAL A 50 1.80 -6.68 25.54
N ARG A 51 2.99 -6.94 26.08
CA ARG A 51 4.20 -6.23 25.64
C ARG A 51 4.47 -6.51 24.16
N GLY A 52 4.86 -5.49 23.41
CA GLY A 52 5.23 -5.66 22.01
C GLY A 52 6.39 -6.66 21.85
N GLY A 53 6.23 -7.66 20.97
CA GLY A 53 7.18 -8.74 20.77
C GLY A 53 7.07 -9.93 21.73
N ASP A 54 6.23 -9.87 22.76
CA ASP A 54 6.04 -10.97 23.72
C ASP A 54 5.04 -12.01 23.19
N VAL A 55 5.54 -12.92 22.36
CA VAL A 55 4.76 -14.03 21.80
C VAL A 55 4.29 -14.99 22.89
N THR A 56 5.13 -15.29 23.85
CA THR A 56 4.80 -16.20 24.97
C THR A 56 3.65 -15.63 25.80
N GLY A 57 3.70 -14.35 26.16
CA GLY A 57 2.63 -13.67 26.85
C GLY A 57 1.34 -13.60 26.04
N LEU A 58 1.42 -13.44 24.71
CA LEU A 58 0.28 -13.51 23.81
C LEU A 58 -0.41 -14.88 23.84
N LEU A 59 0.35 -15.96 23.68
CA LEU A 59 -0.18 -17.33 23.69
C LEU A 59 -0.74 -17.72 25.07
N ALA A 60 -0.08 -17.32 26.16
CA ALA A 60 -0.60 -17.48 27.51
C ALA A 60 -1.93 -16.75 27.70
N ARG A 61 -2.07 -15.53 27.15
CA ARG A 61 -3.36 -14.81 27.15
C ARG A 61 -4.44 -15.56 26.39
N PHE A 62 -4.12 -16.11 25.23
CA PHE A 62 -5.06 -16.91 24.44
C PHE A 62 -5.51 -18.18 25.20
N SER A 63 -4.60 -18.85 25.86
CA SER A 63 -4.92 -20.01 26.71
C SER A 63 -5.88 -19.62 27.85
N SER A 64 -5.61 -18.52 28.55
CA SER A 64 -6.49 -18.00 29.58
C SER A 64 -7.90 -17.62 29.05
N LEU A 65 -8.00 -17.10 27.83
CA LEU A 65 -9.30 -16.83 27.21
C LEU A 65 -10.07 -18.12 26.90
N LYS A 66 -9.40 -19.17 26.40
CA LYS A 66 -9.99 -20.49 26.15
C LYS A 66 -10.49 -21.13 27.43
N GLU A 67 -9.71 -21.10 28.51
CA GLU A 67 -10.10 -21.65 29.83
C GLU A 67 -11.32 -20.93 30.40
N LYS A 68 -11.36 -19.60 30.35
CA LYS A 68 -12.52 -18.82 30.79
C LYS A 68 -13.77 -19.07 29.96
N ALA A 69 -13.65 -19.26 28.66
CA ALA A 69 -14.76 -19.61 27.79
C ALA A 69 -15.26 -21.02 28.10
N LEU A 70 -14.36 -21.98 28.30
CA LEU A 70 -14.72 -23.35 28.72
C LEU A 70 -15.47 -23.38 30.07
N ALA A 71 -14.97 -22.65 31.08
CA ALA A 71 -15.59 -22.55 32.38
C ALA A 71 -17.01 -21.96 32.33
N ARG A 72 -17.27 -21.03 31.40
CA ARG A 72 -18.60 -20.41 31.26
C ARG A 72 -19.60 -21.22 30.43
N THR A 73 -19.12 -21.87 29.40
CA THR A 73 -19.99 -22.50 28.37
C THR A 73 -19.96 -24.02 28.40
N GLY A 74 -19.03 -24.64 29.12
CA GLY A 74 -18.75 -26.07 29.06
C GLY A 74 -18.20 -26.58 27.74
N ARG A 75 -17.90 -25.68 26.77
CA ARG A 75 -17.46 -26.03 25.43
C ARG A 75 -16.05 -25.53 25.16
N ARG A 76 -15.24 -26.35 24.49
CA ARG A 76 -13.96 -25.90 23.93
C ARG A 76 -14.22 -25.21 22.59
N VAL A 77 -13.82 -23.96 22.47
CA VAL A 77 -14.01 -23.15 21.27
C VAL A 77 -12.66 -22.66 20.71
N PRO A 78 -12.51 -22.55 19.38
CA PRO A 78 -11.31 -22.03 18.77
C PRO A 78 -11.19 -20.52 18.98
N ILE A 79 -9.97 -20.00 18.78
CA ILE A 79 -9.72 -18.56 18.67
C ILE A 79 -9.56 -18.22 17.19
N ILE A 80 -10.20 -17.13 16.77
CA ILE A 80 -10.07 -16.53 15.45
C ILE A 80 -9.55 -15.11 15.62
N VAL A 81 -8.44 -14.80 14.97
CA VAL A 81 -7.72 -13.52 15.13
C VAL A 81 -7.83 -12.67 13.89
N ILE A 82 -7.95 -11.36 14.06
CA ILE A 82 -7.82 -10.35 13.00
C ILE A 82 -6.79 -9.29 13.39
N GLN A 83 -5.95 -8.89 12.43
CA GLN A 83 -5.04 -7.77 12.54
C GLN A 83 -5.08 -6.91 11.28
N GLU A 84 -4.72 -5.64 11.37
CA GLU A 84 -4.58 -4.79 10.20
C GLU A 84 -3.29 -5.09 9.43
N ALA A 85 -3.35 -4.96 8.11
CA ALA A 85 -2.14 -4.93 7.29
C ALA A 85 -1.37 -3.62 7.55
N GLY A 86 -0.23 -3.72 8.18
CA GLY A 86 0.55 -2.57 8.65
C GLY A 86 2.06 -2.72 8.47
N LEU A 87 2.79 -1.87 9.19
CA LEU A 87 4.27 -1.85 9.18
C LEU A 87 4.89 -3.06 9.90
N ASP A 88 4.12 -3.74 10.73
CA ASP A 88 4.56 -4.91 11.50
C ASP A 88 4.75 -6.16 10.62
N GLY A 89 4.35 -6.10 9.35
CA GLY A 89 4.47 -7.21 8.42
C GLY A 89 3.49 -8.35 8.71
N PHE A 90 3.85 -9.57 8.27
CA PHE A 90 2.96 -10.73 8.35
C PHE A 90 3.51 -11.84 9.27
N TRP A 91 4.59 -11.60 9.98
CA TRP A 91 5.23 -12.63 10.79
C TRP A 91 4.34 -13.14 11.93
N ILE A 92 3.57 -12.25 12.59
CA ILE A 92 2.63 -12.64 13.65
C ILE A 92 1.52 -13.52 13.07
N HIS A 93 0.96 -13.15 11.93
CA HIS A 93 -0.05 -13.94 11.23
C HIS A 93 0.46 -15.36 10.93
N ARG A 94 1.69 -15.49 10.40
CA ARG A 94 2.30 -16.79 10.12
C ARG A 94 2.56 -17.58 11.39
N MET A 95 3.03 -16.93 12.45
CA MET A 95 3.25 -17.55 13.76
C MET A 95 1.92 -18.09 14.33
N LEU A 96 0.84 -17.32 14.30
CA LEU A 96 -0.45 -17.77 14.77
C LEU A 96 -0.97 -18.96 13.96
N GLN A 97 -0.78 -18.97 12.65
CA GLN A 97 -1.13 -20.11 11.81
C GLN A 97 -0.32 -21.36 12.14
N ALA A 98 0.98 -21.22 12.43
CA ALA A 98 1.84 -22.32 12.87
C ALA A 98 1.38 -22.92 14.22
N GLU A 99 0.80 -22.09 15.10
CA GLU A 99 0.18 -22.51 16.36
C GLU A 99 -1.25 -23.06 16.19
N GLY A 100 -1.70 -23.28 14.95
CA GLY A 100 -3.05 -23.77 14.65
C GLY A 100 -4.19 -22.76 14.95
N ILE A 101 -3.85 -21.49 15.07
CA ILE A 101 -4.82 -20.41 15.31
C ILE A 101 -5.24 -19.80 13.98
N GLU A 102 -6.55 -19.77 13.71
CA GLU A 102 -7.09 -19.09 12.53
C GLU A 102 -6.79 -17.59 12.63
N SER A 103 -6.04 -17.06 11.68
CA SER A 103 -5.62 -15.66 11.64
C SER A 103 -5.96 -15.02 10.32
N HIS A 104 -6.50 -13.81 10.38
CA HIS A 104 -6.86 -12.98 9.23
C HIS A 104 -6.11 -11.65 9.28
N VAL A 105 -5.71 -11.17 8.11
CA VAL A 105 -5.15 -9.82 7.93
C VAL A 105 -6.13 -9.03 7.08
N VAL A 106 -6.55 -7.86 7.56
CA VAL A 106 -7.52 -7.01 6.87
C VAL A 106 -6.85 -5.76 6.30
N ASP A 107 -7.35 -5.31 5.15
CA ASP A 107 -7.00 -3.98 4.62
C ASP A 107 -7.75 -2.90 5.42
N PRO A 108 -7.06 -2.07 6.22
CA PRO A 108 -7.70 -1.05 7.05
C PRO A 108 -8.54 -0.06 6.23
N ALA A 109 -8.16 0.20 4.96
CA ALA A 109 -8.91 1.09 4.07
C ALA A 109 -10.26 0.51 3.63
N SER A 110 -10.48 -0.79 3.78
CA SER A 110 -11.71 -1.48 3.40
C SER A 110 -12.79 -1.48 4.48
N ILE A 111 -12.42 -1.20 5.72
CA ILE A 111 -13.36 -1.21 6.86
C ILE A 111 -14.18 0.08 6.85
N ALA A 112 -15.50 -0.07 6.91
CA ALA A 112 -16.42 1.06 6.96
C ALA A 112 -16.34 1.76 8.33
N ILE A 113 -15.74 2.96 8.35
CA ILE A 113 -15.67 3.79 9.56
C ILE A 113 -16.85 4.75 9.60
N SER A 114 -17.55 4.81 10.74
CA SER A 114 -18.62 5.78 10.97
C SER A 114 -18.12 7.22 10.78
N ARG A 115 -18.84 8.03 9.99
CA ARG A 115 -18.50 9.44 9.73
C ARG A 115 -18.36 10.28 11.00
N ARG A 116 -19.11 9.96 12.06
CA ARG A 116 -19.05 10.65 13.37
C ARG A 116 -17.75 10.37 14.13
N ARG A 117 -17.10 9.24 13.88
CA ARG A 117 -15.89 8.79 14.59
C ARG A 117 -14.58 9.15 13.88
N ARG A 118 -14.63 9.72 12.67
CA ARG A 118 -13.41 10.07 11.90
C ARG A 118 -12.42 11.01 12.61
N ARG A 119 -12.85 11.74 13.64
CA ARG A 119 -12.01 12.68 14.40
C ARG A 119 -11.47 12.12 15.72
N ALA A 120 -12.02 11.01 16.22
CA ALA A 120 -11.57 10.37 17.46
C ALA A 120 -10.87 9.04 17.11
N LYS A 121 -9.57 9.07 16.90
CA LYS A 121 -8.75 7.87 16.75
C LYS A 121 -8.22 7.47 18.11
N THR A 122 -8.73 6.38 18.68
CA THR A 122 -8.17 5.75 19.87
C THR A 122 -8.08 4.25 19.61
N ASP A 123 -6.97 3.64 19.98
CA ASP A 123 -6.72 2.20 19.83
C ASP A 123 -7.86 1.34 20.41
N LYS A 124 -8.57 1.84 21.42
CA LYS A 124 -9.73 1.17 22.00
C LYS A 124 -10.93 1.03 21.07
N LEU A 125 -11.17 2.01 20.20
CA LEU A 125 -12.27 2.01 19.24
C LEU A 125 -11.95 1.19 18.00
N ASP A 126 -10.67 1.16 17.65
CA ASP A 126 -10.17 0.45 16.47
C ASP A 126 -10.26 -1.07 16.72
N GLY A 127 -9.85 -1.58 17.89
CA GLY A 127 -9.95 -3.00 18.23
C GLY A 127 -11.37 -3.55 18.24
N GLU A 128 -12.34 -2.79 18.80
CA GLU A 128 -13.75 -3.20 18.77
C GLU A 128 -14.33 -3.24 17.34
N THR A 129 -13.91 -2.29 16.51
CA THR A 129 -14.32 -2.22 15.10
C THR A 129 -13.79 -3.41 14.32
N LEU A 130 -12.52 -3.79 14.57
CA LEU A 130 -11.91 -4.98 13.97
C LEU A 130 -12.63 -6.28 14.38
N VAL A 131 -12.95 -6.46 15.66
CA VAL A 131 -13.72 -7.63 16.12
C VAL A 131 -15.08 -7.70 15.45
N ARG A 132 -15.80 -6.58 15.33
CA ARG A 132 -17.10 -6.54 14.63
C ARG A 132 -16.96 -6.85 13.14
N ALA A 133 -15.92 -6.32 12.49
CA ALA A 133 -15.64 -6.63 11.08
C ALA A 133 -15.34 -8.14 10.89
N LEU A 134 -14.58 -8.74 11.81
CA LEU A 134 -14.30 -10.17 11.78
C LEU A 134 -15.56 -11.02 11.96
N LEU A 135 -16.42 -10.65 12.91
CA LEU A 135 -17.71 -11.33 13.13
C LEU A 135 -18.60 -11.28 11.89
N ALA A 136 -18.77 -10.12 11.32
CA ALA A 136 -19.59 -9.93 10.12
C ALA A 136 -18.98 -10.70 8.92
N TYR A 137 -17.67 -10.70 8.76
CA TYR A 137 -16.97 -11.49 7.74
C TYR A 137 -17.23 -13.00 7.93
N LYS A 138 -17.10 -13.53 9.16
CA LYS A 138 -17.32 -14.96 9.47
C LYS A 138 -18.79 -15.38 9.33
N ARG A 139 -19.73 -14.45 9.43
CA ARG A 139 -21.16 -14.66 9.12
C ARG A 139 -21.44 -14.64 7.61
N GLY A 140 -20.46 -14.34 6.76
CA GLY A 140 -20.65 -14.24 5.31
C GLY A 140 -21.33 -12.95 4.86
N GLU A 141 -21.36 -11.91 5.70
CA GLU A 141 -21.95 -10.63 5.32
C GLU A 141 -21.15 -10.00 4.16
N PRO A 142 -21.82 -9.56 3.07
CA PRO A 142 -21.13 -9.04 1.92
C PRO A 142 -20.55 -7.64 2.18
N ARG A 143 -19.37 -7.36 1.63
CA ARG A 143 -18.77 -6.02 1.59
C ARG A 143 -18.41 -5.40 2.95
N VAL A 144 -18.21 -6.20 3.98
CA VAL A 144 -17.83 -5.72 5.31
C VAL A 144 -16.39 -5.23 5.34
N CYS A 145 -15.48 -6.03 4.82
CA CYS A 145 -14.06 -5.72 4.72
C CYS A 145 -13.39 -6.55 3.62
N ALA A 146 -12.18 -6.19 3.25
CA ALA A 146 -11.34 -6.95 2.34
C ALA A 146 -10.20 -7.62 3.12
N MET A 147 -10.21 -8.95 3.19
CA MET A 147 -9.09 -9.69 3.77
C MET A 147 -7.91 -9.67 2.82
N VAL A 148 -6.72 -9.48 3.39
CA VAL A 148 -5.45 -9.47 2.66
C VAL A 148 -4.89 -10.88 2.67
N ARG A 149 -4.61 -11.44 1.49
CA ARG A 149 -3.76 -12.62 1.41
C ARG A 149 -2.35 -12.23 1.85
N ALA A 150 -1.86 -12.81 2.93
CA ALA A 150 -0.49 -12.62 3.35
C ALA A 150 0.45 -13.12 2.24
N PRO A 151 1.46 -12.34 1.85
CA PRO A 151 2.48 -12.80 0.90
C PRO A 151 3.31 -13.91 1.54
N SER A 152 3.94 -14.76 0.70
CA SER A 152 4.97 -15.67 1.20
C SER A 152 6.18 -14.87 1.72
N PRO A 153 7.07 -15.46 2.55
CA PRO A 153 8.31 -14.81 2.95
C PRO A 153 9.15 -14.34 1.75
N GLU A 154 9.22 -15.14 0.69
CA GLU A 154 9.95 -14.84 -0.53
C GLU A 154 9.30 -13.68 -1.31
N GLU A 155 7.97 -13.65 -1.41
CA GLU A 155 7.24 -12.53 -2.01
C GLU A 155 7.40 -11.25 -1.19
N GLU A 156 7.47 -11.36 0.14
CA GLU A 156 7.71 -10.21 1.03
C GLU A 156 9.14 -9.69 0.87
N ASP A 157 10.11 -10.56 0.75
CA ASP A 157 11.52 -10.23 0.55
C ASP A 157 11.75 -9.54 -0.81
N ARG A 158 11.20 -10.06 -1.89
CA ARG A 158 11.27 -9.43 -3.21
C ARG A 158 10.82 -7.96 -3.24
N ARG A 159 9.87 -7.59 -2.41
CA ARG A 159 9.41 -6.19 -2.32
C ARG A 159 10.48 -5.26 -1.77
N ARG A 160 11.45 -5.78 -1.01
CA ARG A 160 12.51 -4.98 -0.40
C ARG A 160 13.32 -4.27 -1.46
N ILE A 161 13.69 -4.95 -2.53
CA ILE A 161 14.50 -4.40 -3.63
C ILE A 161 13.87 -3.14 -4.22
N THR A 162 12.60 -3.19 -4.61
CA THR A 162 11.91 -2.02 -5.19
C THR A 162 11.69 -0.91 -4.17
N ARG A 163 11.50 -1.25 -2.90
CA ARG A 163 11.32 -0.30 -1.80
C ARG A 163 12.61 0.38 -1.42
N GLU A 164 13.70 -0.37 -1.31
CA GLU A 164 15.04 0.13 -1.06
C GLU A 164 15.49 1.10 -2.16
N ARG A 165 15.38 0.67 -3.43
CA ARG A 165 15.68 1.56 -4.56
C ARG A 165 14.92 2.88 -4.48
N LYS A 166 13.64 2.85 -4.05
CA LYS A 166 12.85 4.07 -3.87
C LYS A 166 13.40 4.97 -2.78
N VAL A 167 13.84 4.40 -1.65
CA VAL A 167 14.46 5.13 -0.54
C VAL A 167 15.75 5.79 -1.03
N LEU A 168 16.67 5.02 -1.60
CA LEU A 168 17.95 5.50 -2.13
C LEU A 168 17.74 6.61 -3.20
N THR A 169 16.75 6.46 -4.07
CA THR A 169 16.40 7.49 -5.07
C THR A 169 15.92 8.79 -4.41
N ASN A 170 15.13 8.70 -3.35
CA ASN A 170 14.67 9.87 -2.62
C ASN A 170 15.83 10.59 -1.92
N GLU A 171 16.73 9.83 -1.29
CA GLU A 171 17.95 10.37 -0.65
C GLU A 171 18.86 11.05 -1.68
N ARG A 172 19.05 10.44 -2.85
CA ARG A 172 19.75 11.08 -3.96
C ARG A 172 19.17 12.45 -4.30
N VAL A 173 17.84 12.53 -4.42
CA VAL A 173 17.17 13.82 -4.72
C VAL A 173 17.39 14.82 -3.60
N GLN A 174 17.37 14.40 -2.33
CA GLN A 174 17.63 15.26 -1.18
C GLN A 174 19.06 15.84 -1.22
N HIS A 175 20.08 15.01 -1.49
CA HIS A 175 21.47 15.45 -1.60
C HIS A 175 21.67 16.41 -2.77
N VAL A 176 21.11 16.10 -3.94
CA VAL A 176 21.14 16.97 -5.12
C VAL A 176 20.52 18.34 -4.80
N ASN A 177 19.35 18.37 -4.19
CA ASN A 177 18.68 19.62 -3.85
C ASN A 177 19.44 20.40 -2.79
N ARG A 178 20.05 19.74 -1.80
CA ARG A 178 20.88 20.39 -0.76
C ARG A 178 22.10 21.05 -1.37
N ILE A 179 22.83 20.36 -2.26
CA ILE A 179 23.97 20.95 -2.96
C ILE A 179 23.54 22.16 -3.78
N LYS A 180 22.47 22.02 -4.58
CA LYS A 180 21.95 23.14 -5.39
C LYS A 180 21.51 24.32 -4.50
N GLY A 181 20.86 24.07 -3.37
CA GLY A 181 20.44 25.11 -2.41
C GLY A 181 21.62 25.84 -1.77
N LEU A 182 22.68 25.12 -1.37
CA LEU A 182 23.90 25.70 -0.84
C LEU A 182 24.61 26.61 -1.85
N LEU A 183 24.67 26.18 -3.10
CA LEU A 183 25.29 26.97 -4.20
C LEU A 183 24.41 28.16 -4.61
N PHE A 184 23.09 27.98 -4.62
CA PHE A 184 22.14 29.05 -4.91
C PHE A 184 22.27 30.23 -3.94
N ALA A 185 22.50 29.96 -2.66
CA ALA A 185 22.78 30.97 -1.64
C ALA A 185 24.07 31.76 -1.88
N GLN A 186 24.93 31.31 -2.82
CA GLN A 186 26.13 32.00 -3.26
C GLN A 186 26.00 32.62 -4.65
N GLY A 187 24.79 32.70 -5.20
CA GLY A 187 24.50 33.21 -6.52
C GLY A 187 24.84 32.26 -7.69
N ILE A 188 24.98 30.96 -7.41
CA ILE A 188 25.32 29.93 -8.40
C ILE A 188 24.11 29.05 -8.68
N SER A 189 23.58 29.07 -9.92
CA SER A 189 22.39 28.33 -10.33
C SER A 189 22.65 27.21 -11.35
N GLY A 190 23.79 27.18 -12.02
CA GLY A 190 24.05 26.28 -13.16
C GLY A 190 24.81 25.00 -12.82
N TYR A 191 24.91 24.61 -11.52
CA TYR A 191 25.64 23.41 -11.12
C TYR A 191 24.77 22.17 -11.11
N GLU A 192 25.25 21.08 -11.75
CA GLU A 192 24.58 19.80 -11.83
C GLU A 192 25.36 18.69 -11.09
N PRO A 193 24.94 18.30 -9.86
CA PRO A 193 25.66 17.34 -9.02
C PRO A 193 25.75 15.93 -9.62
N LEU A 194 24.91 15.57 -10.57
CA LEU A 194 24.90 14.25 -11.20
C LEU A 194 25.83 14.12 -12.40
N ARG A 195 26.48 15.20 -12.85
CA ARG A 195 27.47 15.13 -13.95
C ARG A 195 28.73 14.36 -13.52
N ARG A 196 29.40 13.74 -14.48
CA ARG A 196 30.66 13.01 -14.24
C ARG A 196 31.76 13.93 -13.76
N ASP A 197 31.86 15.15 -14.34
CA ASP A 197 32.85 16.19 -14.07
C ASP A 197 32.50 17.09 -12.86
N ARG A 198 31.58 16.64 -11.99
CA ARG A 198 31.03 17.45 -10.88
C ARG A 198 32.08 17.98 -9.91
N ARG A 199 33.14 17.21 -9.61
CA ARG A 199 34.22 17.65 -8.69
C ARG A 199 35.10 18.71 -9.30
N GLU A 200 35.56 18.51 -10.53
CA GLU A 200 36.34 19.49 -11.28
C GLU A 200 35.58 20.80 -11.43
N ARG A 201 34.29 20.71 -11.77
CA ARG A 201 33.45 21.89 -11.87
C ARG A 201 33.27 22.60 -10.52
N LEU A 202 33.18 21.88 -9.41
CA LEU A 202 33.10 22.47 -8.06
C LEU A 202 34.35 23.32 -7.76
N ASP A 203 35.51 22.83 -8.17
CA ASP A 203 36.78 23.52 -7.95
C ASP A 203 36.89 24.84 -8.72
N MET A 204 36.27 24.93 -9.90
CA MET A 204 36.25 26.09 -10.74
C MET A 204 35.16 27.12 -10.43
N LEU A 205 34.19 26.78 -9.53
CA LEU A 205 33.09 27.67 -9.23
C LEU A 205 33.54 28.98 -8.56
N ARG A 206 32.88 30.05 -8.95
CA ARG A 206 32.96 31.36 -8.33
C ARG A 206 31.58 31.76 -7.82
N THR A 207 31.54 32.48 -6.71
CA THR A 207 30.31 33.07 -6.16
C THR A 207 29.77 34.13 -7.13
N GLY A 208 28.51 34.53 -6.98
CA GLY A 208 27.90 35.55 -7.83
C GLY A 208 28.58 36.91 -7.79
N ASP A 209 29.36 37.20 -6.74
CA ASP A 209 30.23 38.38 -6.59
C ASP A 209 31.70 38.13 -7.02
N GLY A 210 31.98 37.01 -7.70
CA GLY A 210 33.27 36.68 -8.32
C GLY A 210 34.33 36.05 -7.39
N ARG A 211 34.06 35.88 -6.12
CA ARG A 211 35.02 35.28 -5.16
C ARG A 211 35.10 33.75 -5.33
N ALA A 212 36.16 33.15 -4.86
CA ALA A 212 36.23 31.69 -4.70
C ALA A 212 35.20 31.21 -3.69
N LEU A 213 34.72 29.98 -3.84
CA LEU A 213 33.83 29.36 -2.85
C LEU A 213 34.46 29.38 -1.44
N PRO A 214 33.71 29.78 -0.41
CA PRO A 214 34.20 29.73 0.97
C PRO A 214 34.66 28.31 1.36
N LYS A 215 35.80 28.23 2.04
CA LYS A 215 36.46 26.94 2.39
C LYS A 215 35.52 25.93 3.04
N HIS A 216 34.74 26.35 4.04
CA HIS A 216 33.84 25.44 4.76
C HIS A 216 32.65 25.01 3.91
N LEU A 217 32.12 25.91 3.07
CA LEU A 217 31.05 25.56 2.15
C LEU A 217 31.52 24.55 1.11
N LYS A 218 32.70 24.77 0.50
CA LYS A 218 33.29 23.82 -0.46
C LYS A 218 33.50 22.45 0.18
N ALA A 219 34.02 22.39 1.42
CA ALA A 219 34.19 21.16 2.17
C ALA A 219 32.85 20.48 2.49
N GLN A 220 31.81 21.26 2.83
CA GLN A 220 30.45 20.72 3.04
C GLN A 220 29.87 20.11 1.78
N ILE A 221 29.99 20.80 0.65
CA ILE A 221 29.52 20.28 -0.65
C ILE A 221 30.32 19.04 -1.03
N GLY A 222 31.64 19.00 -0.79
CA GLY A 222 32.46 17.81 -0.98
C GLY A 222 31.89 16.58 -0.26
N ARG A 223 31.58 16.72 1.03
CA ARG A 223 30.95 15.63 1.80
C ARG A 223 29.55 15.24 1.31
N GLU A 224 28.78 16.18 0.77
CA GLU A 224 27.49 15.84 0.13
C GLU A 224 27.71 15.08 -1.18
N LEU A 225 28.75 15.41 -1.95
CA LEU A 225 29.12 14.66 -3.16
C LEU A 225 29.61 13.25 -2.83
N ASP A 226 30.38 13.06 -1.74
CA ASP A 226 30.82 11.72 -1.29
C ASP A 226 29.60 10.82 -1.01
N ARG A 227 28.60 11.33 -0.27
CA ARG A 227 27.35 10.62 0.00
C ARG A 227 26.57 10.33 -1.28
N LEU A 228 26.50 11.32 -2.17
CA LEU A 228 25.79 11.17 -3.45
C LEU A 228 26.42 10.07 -4.31
N GLU A 229 27.74 9.99 -4.37
CA GLU A 229 28.47 8.98 -5.13
C GLU A 229 28.21 7.58 -4.57
N GLN A 230 28.29 7.41 -3.26
CA GLN A 230 27.94 6.16 -2.59
C GLN A 230 26.48 5.75 -2.88
N LEU A 231 25.55 6.68 -2.83
CA LEU A 231 24.13 6.41 -3.16
C LEU A 231 23.96 5.96 -4.62
N LEU A 232 24.69 6.55 -5.55
CA LEU A 232 24.64 6.15 -6.97
C LEU A 232 25.14 4.72 -7.18
N GLU A 233 26.20 4.32 -6.47
CA GLU A 233 26.70 2.94 -6.47
C GLU A 233 25.68 1.96 -5.88
N GLN A 234 25.08 2.29 -4.74
CA GLN A 234 24.05 1.47 -4.11
C GLN A 234 22.80 1.32 -5.00
N ILE A 235 22.34 2.41 -5.61
CA ILE A 235 21.22 2.35 -6.56
C ILE A 235 21.54 1.40 -7.70
N LYS A 236 22.76 1.50 -8.27
CA LYS A 236 23.20 0.60 -9.35
C LYS A 236 23.24 -0.87 -8.91
N ALA A 237 23.75 -1.14 -7.70
CA ALA A 237 23.81 -2.50 -7.16
C ALA A 237 22.40 -3.11 -7.02
N VAL A 238 21.46 -2.37 -6.43
CA VAL A 238 20.06 -2.81 -6.28
C VAL A 238 19.36 -2.99 -7.65
N GLU A 239 19.69 -2.15 -8.64
CA GLU A 239 19.18 -2.29 -10.01
C GLU A 239 19.71 -3.55 -10.70
N VAL A 240 20.99 -3.88 -10.53
CA VAL A 240 21.60 -5.11 -11.05
C VAL A 240 20.95 -6.35 -10.41
N GLU A 241 20.75 -6.34 -9.09
CA GLU A 241 20.08 -7.43 -8.38
C GLU A 241 18.65 -7.64 -8.89
N ARG A 242 17.87 -6.56 -9.03
CA ARG A 242 16.52 -6.61 -9.60
C ARG A 242 16.52 -7.22 -11.00
N ASP A 243 17.43 -6.78 -11.85
CA ASP A 243 17.48 -7.20 -13.25
C ASP A 243 17.92 -8.69 -13.36
N ALA A 244 18.81 -9.13 -12.47
CA ALA A 244 19.18 -10.55 -12.37
C ALA A 244 18.00 -11.44 -11.95
N LEU A 245 17.19 -11.00 -10.98
CA LEU A 245 15.98 -11.73 -10.58
C LEU A 245 14.96 -11.83 -11.74
N LEU A 246 14.72 -10.73 -12.44
CA LEU A 246 13.81 -10.73 -13.60
C LEU A 246 14.32 -11.63 -14.74
N ALA A 247 15.64 -11.67 -14.96
CA ALA A 247 16.25 -12.55 -15.96
C ALA A 247 16.14 -14.03 -15.55
N ALA A 248 16.37 -14.36 -14.28
CA ALA A 248 16.22 -15.71 -13.77
C ALA A 248 14.78 -16.23 -13.89
N GLU A 249 13.78 -15.40 -13.60
CA GLU A 249 12.37 -15.74 -13.76
C GLU A 249 11.99 -15.96 -15.24
N ARG A 250 12.59 -15.21 -16.16
CA ARG A 250 12.37 -15.38 -17.60
C ARG A 250 12.94 -16.73 -18.09
N SER A 251 14.12 -17.11 -17.59
CA SER A 251 14.81 -18.36 -17.97
C SER A 251 14.12 -19.61 -17.43
N ALA A 252 13.41 -19.52 -16.31
CA ALA A 252 12.73 -20.64 -15.68
C ALA A 252 11.46 -21.12 -16.41
N MET A 253 11.15 -20.61 -17.60
CA MET A 253 9.92 -20.89 -18.39
C MET A 253 8.60 -20.72 -17.60
N LEU A 254 8.68 -20.31 -16.36
CA LEU A 254 7.52 -19.87 -15.63
C LEU A 254 7.12 -18.54 -16.24
N ALA A 255 5.92 -18.46 -16.77
CA ALA A 255 5.33 -17.21 -17.24
C ALA A 255 5.11 -16.27 -16.04
N ALA A 256 6.21 -15.87 -15.41
CA ALA A 256 6.17 -14.97 -14.28
C ALA A 256 5.52 -13.66 -14.75
N PRO A 257 4.49 -13.19 -14.09
CA PRO A 257 3.75 -12.00 -14.52
C PRO A 257 4.62 -10.76 -14.72
N ALA A 258 5.74 -10.65 -14.00
CA ALA A 258 6.71 -9.57 -14.19
C ALA A 258 7.39 -9.62 -15.57
N THR A 259 7.73 -10.82 -16.05
CA THR A 259 8.35 -11.01 -17.36
C THR A 259 7.40 -10.74 -18.52
N LEU A 260 6.11 -11.09 -18.36
CA LEU A 260 5.07 -10.72 -19.33
C LEU A 260 4.98 -9.20 -19.50
N LEU A 261 5.05 -8.44 -18.42
CA LEU A 261 5.02 -6.98 -18.47
C LEU A 261 6.19 -6.38 -19.26
N LEU A 262 7.37 -7.01 -19.22
CA LEU A 262 8.55 -6.57 -19.97
C LEU A 262 8.37 -6.67 -21.48
N ASN A 263 7.48 -7.53 -21.97
CA ASN A 263 7.16 -7.65 -23.39
C ASN A 263 6.36 -6.46 -23.91
N VAL A 264 5.79 -5.63 -23.04
CA VAL A 264 5.05 -4.44 -23.46
C VAL A 264 6.01 -3.27 -23.67
N LYS A 265 6.04 -2.69 -24.87
CA LYS A 265 6.89 -1.52 -25.16
C LYS A 265 6.53 -0.37 -24.22
N GLY A 266 7.55 0.23 -23.60
CA GLY A 266 7.39 1.33 -22.61
C GLY A 266 7.30 0.88 -21.15
N ILE A 267 7.24 -0.43 -20.88
CA ILE A 267 7.37 -0.97 -19.53
C ILE A 267 8.82 -1.47 -19.35
N GLY A 268 9.59 -0.77 -18.53
CA GLY A 268 10.96 -1.17 -18.18
C GLY A 268 11.01 -2.06 -16.92
N PRO A 269 12.21 -2.57 -16.57
CA PRO A 269 12.40 -3.47 -15.43
C PRO A 269 11.87 -2.89 -14.11
N GLU A 270 12.07 -1.60 -13.87
CA GLU A 270 11.57 -0.92 -12.67
C GLU A 270 10.05 -0.99 -12.55
N CYS A 271 9.34 -0.61 -13.63
CA CYS A 271 7.87 -0.64 -13.63
C CYS A 271 7.35 -2.07 -13.53
N ALA A 272 7.95 -3.03 -14.23
CA ALA A 272 7.54 -4.44 -14.19
C ALA A 272 7.71 -5.02 -12.79
N ALA A 273 8.88 -4.84 -12.17
CA ALA A 273 9.17 -5.32 -10.82
C ALA A 273 8.24 -4.69 -9.77
N LEU A 274 7.98 -3.38 -9.87
CA LEU A 274 7.11 -2.68 -8.94
C LEU A 274 5.63 -3.09 -9.11
N LEU A 275 5.14 -3.14 -10.35
CA LEU A 275 3.77 -3.57 -10.62
C LEU A 275 3.52 -4.98 -10.10
N TRP A 276 4.47 -5.88 -10.29
CA TRP A 276 4.38 -7.23 -9.76
C TRP A 276 4.45 -7.23 -8.23
N SER A 277 5.49 -6.67 -7.64
CA SER A 277 5.74 -6.75 -6.19
C SER A 277 4.74 -5.97 -5.34
N GLU A 278 4.17 -4.89 -5.82
CA GLU A 278 3.24 -4.05 -5.06
C GLU A 278 1.76 -4.29 -5.39
N GLY A 279 1.43 -4.98 -6.48
CA GLY A 279 0.04 -5.14 -6.90
C GLY A 279 -0.34 -6.46 -7.53
N LEU A 280 0.29 -6.80 -8.66
CA LEU A 280 -0.20 -7.89 -9.52
C LEU A 280 0.13 -9.31 -9.03
N PHE A 281 0.92 -9.46 -7.96
CA PHE A 281 1.09 -10.73 -7.25
C PHE A 281 -0.20 -11.18 -6.54
N ARG A 282 -1.13 -10.24 -6.29
CA ARG A 282 -2.37 -10.52 -5.58
C ARG A 282 -3.44 -11.06 -6.53
N HIS A 283 -4.27 -11.94 -5.99
CA HIS A 283 -5.50 -12.32 -6.66
C HIS A 283 -6.55 -11.22 -6.47
N PHE A 284 -7.20 -10.83 -7.56
CA PHE A 284 -8.34 -9.91 -7.56
C PHE A 284 -9.50 -10.54 -8.33
N ASP A 285 -10.69 -10.51 -7.77
CA ASP A 285 -11.87 -11.07 -8.40
C ASP A 285 -12.41 -10.20 -9.54
N ASN A 286 -12.15 -8.89 -9.46
CA ASN A 286 -12.69 -7.96 -10.43
C ASN A 286 -11.90 -6.64 -10.53
N ARG A 287 -12.15 -5.91 -11.62
CA ARG A 287 -11.52 -4.62 -11.92
C ARG A 287 -11.70 -3.54 -10.85
N ARG A 288 -12.78 -3.62 -10.04
CA ARG A 288 -13.03 -2.63 -8.98
C ARG A 288 -12.07 -2.83 -7.82
N GLN A 289 -11.80 -4.07 -7.44
CA GLN A 289 -10.81 -4.39 -6.41
C GLN A 289 -9.41 -3.94 -6.82
N VAL A 290 -8.98 -4.18 -8.07
CA VAL A 290 -7.69 -3.70 -8.62
C VAL A 290 -7.56 -2.19 -8.47
N ALA A 291 -8.58 -1.44 -8.92
CA ALA A 291 -8.58 0.02 -8.86
C ALA A 291 -8.59 0.56 -7.42
N SER A 292 -9.37 -0.07 -6.53
CA SER A 292 -9.45 0.30 -5.11
C SER A 292 -8.13 0.06 -4.40
N TYR A 293 -7.50 -1.10 -4.64
CA TYR A 293 -6.21 -1.43 -4.06
C TYR A 293 -5.11 -0.42 -4.42
N ALA A 294 -5.13 0.10 -5.64
CA ALA A 294 -4.21 1.17 -6.07
C ALA A 294 -4.63 2.57 -5.59
N GLY A 295 -5.79 2.72 -4.95
CA GLY A 295 -6.36 4.02 -4.60
C GLY A 295 -6.72 4.88 -5.81
N LEU A 296 -7.03 4.24 -6.94
CA LEU A 296 -7.46 4.86 -8.20
C LEU A 296 -8.97 4.72 -8.45
N ALA A 297 -9.73 4.18 -7.49
CA ALA A 297 -11.18 4.10 -7.59
C ALA A 297 -11.79 5.51 -7.55
N PRO A 298 -12.77 5.82 -8.43
CA PRO A 298 -13.47 7.09 -8.38
C PRO A 298 -14.28 7.19 -7.08
N THR A 299 -14.43 8.40 -6.58
CA THR A 299 -15.25 8.71 -5.40
C THR A 299 -16.40 9.63 -5.81
N PRO A 300 -17.48 9.09 -6.41
CA PRO A 300 -18.63 9.89 -6.74
C PRO A 300 -19.30 10.40 -5.45
N TRP A 301 -19.74 11.65 -5.48
CA TRP A 301 -20.64 12.20 -4.49
C TRP A 301 -22.01 12.30 -5.12
N GLN A 302 -22.87 11.36 -4.79
CA GLN A 302 -24.25 11.33 -5.27
C GLN A 302 -25.19 11.49 -4.07
N SER A 303 -25.95 12.57 -4.03
CA SER A 303 -26.95 12.83 -3.00
C SER A 303 -28.09 13.64 -3.61
N GLY A 304 -29.25 13.02 -3.79
CA GLY A 304 -30.39 13.64 -4.46
C GLY A 304 -30.05 14.09 -5.90
N SER A 305 -30.22 15.34 -6.19
CA SER A 305 -29.90 15.96 -7.50
C SER A 305 -28.41 16.28 -7.70
N ILE A 306 -27.58 16.10 -6.68
CA ILE A 306 -26.14 16.41 -6.75
C ILE A 306 -25.39 15.17 -7.23
N ASP A 307 -24.80 15.25 -8.44
CA ASP A 307 -23.84 14.26 -8.96
C ASP A 307 -22.50 14.95 -9.22
N ARG A 308 -21.54 14.75 -8.31
CA ARG A 308 -20.22 15.37 -8.39
C ARG A 308 -19.12 14.33 -8.19
N GLU A 309 -18.19 14.25 -9.15
CA GLU A 309 -16.95 13.48 -8.98
C GLU A 309 -15.97 14.22 -8.05
N GLN A 310 -15.52 13.55 -6.98
CA GLN A 310 -14.52 14.08 -6.04
C GLN A 310 -13.09 13.64 -6.37
N GLY A 311 -12.87 13.02 -7.54
CA GLY A 311 -11.61 12.46 -7.96
C GLY A 311 -11.44 11.00 -7.55
N VAL A 312 -10.24 10.62 -7.11
CA VAL A 312 -9.94 9.23 -6.71
C VAL A 312 -9.79 9.11 -5.19
N SER A 313 -10.08 7.91 -4.67
CA SER A 313 -10.14 7.65 -3.22
C SER A 313 -8.83 7.93 -2.48
N LYS A 314 -7.69 7.75 -3.15
CA LYS A 314 -6.32 7.79 -2.58
C LYS A 314 -6.09 6.80 -1.43
N ALA A 315 -7.11 6.11 -0.96
CA ALA A 315 -6.98 4.95 -0.09
C ALA A 315 -6.36 3.78 -0.87
N GLY A 316 -5.51 2.98 -0.25
CA GLY A 316 -4.81 1.87 -0.90
C GLY A 316 -3.32 2.14 -1.12
N ASN A 317 -2.67 1.35 -1.98
CA ASN A 317 -1.21 1.38 -2.15
C ASN A 317 -0.71 2.65 -2.88
N PRO A 318 -0.04 3.58 -2.17
CA PRO A 318 0.41 4.85 -2.77
C PRO A 318 1.58 4.66 -3.74
N ARG A 319 2.40 3.60 -3.57
CA ARG A 319 3.52 3.31 -4.49
C ARG A 319 2.99 2.87 -5.84
N LEU A 320 2.06 1.92 -5.83
CA LEU A 320 1.38 1.45 -7.05
C LEU A 320 0.67 2.61 -7.76
N ARG A 321 -0.07 3.44 -7.03
CA ARG A 321 -0.76 4.60 -7.61
C ARG A 321 0.20 5.58 -8.29
N THR A 322 1.28 5.96 -7.60
CA THR A 322 2.26 6.90 -8.14
C THR A 322 2.93 6.35 -9.40
N THR A 323 3.34 5.08 -9.37
CA THR A 323 3.94 4.41 -10.52
C THR A 323 2.99 4.30 -11.68
N MET A 324 1.71 3.98 -11.43
CA MET A 324 0.70 3.92 -12.49
C MET A 324 0.44 5.27 -13.16
N ILE A 325 0.47 6.36 -12.39
CA ILE A 325 0.33 7.71 -12.97
C ILE A 325 1.57 8.07 -13.81
N GLN A 326 2.77 7.73 -13.35
CA GLN A 326 4.00 7.93 -14.12
C GLN A 326 4.00 7.06 -15.39
N LEU A 327 3.63 5.80 -15.27
CA LEU A 327 3.54 4.89 -16.41
C LEU A 327 2.48 5.34 -17.43
N ALA A 328 1.36 5.93 -16.99
CA ALA A 328 0.36 6.48 -17.90
C ALA A 328 0.91 7.63 -18.75
N TRP A 329 1.78 8.48 -18.20
CA TRP A 329 2.48 9.49 -19.00
C TRP A 329 3.46 8.87 -20.01
N LEU A 330 4.24 7.88 -19.60
CA LEU A 330 5.16 7.16 -20.48
C LEU A 330 4.40 6.40 -21.58
N TRP A 331 3.24 5.83 -21.23
CA TRP A 331 2.38 5.11 -22.15
C TRP A 331 1.98 5.95 -23.35
N LEU A 332 1.63 7.21 -23.16
CA LEU A 332 1.24 8.10 -24.25
C LEU A 332 2.37 8.32 -25.28
N GLY A 333 3.63 8.29 -24.84
CA GLY A 333 4.80 8.42 -25.72
C GLY A 333 5.17 7.10 -26.40
N HIS A 334 5.17 6.00 -25.65
CA HIS A 334 5.63 4.70 -26.14
C HIS A 334 4.54 3.91 -26.89
N GLN A 335 3.25 4.23 -26.65
CA GLN A 335 2.10 3.52 -27.18
C GLN A 335 1.10 4.47 -27.88
N PRO A 336 1.53 5.24 -28.88
CA PRO A 336 0.72 6.32 -29.49
C PRO A 336 -0.54 5.80 -30.18
N HIS A 337 -0.54 4.53 -30.63
CA HIS A 337 -1.62 3.89 -31.39
C HIS A 337 -2.54 3.00 -30.55
N SER A 338 -2.26 2.84 -29.25
CA SER A 338 -3.10 2.03 -28.37
C SER A 338 -4.50 2.64 -28.21
N ALA A 339 -5.51 1.80 -28.04
CA ALA A 339 -6.89 2.24 -27.76
C ALA A 339 -6.96 3.15 -26.51
N LEU A 340 -6.12 2.90 -25.51
CA LEU A 340 -6.04 3.74 -24.32
C LEU A 340 -5.49 5.14 -24.61
N THR A 341 -4.52 5.26 -25.51
CA THR A 341 -3.96 6.58 -25.90
C THR A 341 -4.96 7.36 -26.75
N ARG A 342 -5.67 6.69 -27.69
CA ARG A 342 -6.76 7.31 -28.47
C ARG A 342 -7.84 7.85 -27.53
N TRP A 343 -8.33 7.01 -26.62
CA TRP A 343 -9.31 7.42 -25.60
C TRP A 343 -8.86 8.63 -24.78
N PHE A 344 -7.58 8.68 -24.39
CA PHE A 344 -7.04 9.83 -23.63
C PHE A 344 -7.07 11.11 -24.46
N ARG A 345 -6.61 11.08 -25.71
CA ARG A 345 -6.56 12.23 -26.63
C ARG A 345 -7.97 12.77 -26.87
N GLU A 346 -8.90 11.93 -27.28
CA GLU A 346 -10.30 12.29 -27.49
C GLU A 346 -10.93 12.96 -26.25
N ARG A 347 -10.68 12.39 -25.06
CA ARG A 347 -11.22 12.93 -23.82
C ARG A 347 -10.62 14.29 -23.45
N VAL A 348 -9.35 14.52 -23.73
CA VAL A 348 -8.66 15.79 -23.48
C VAL A 348 -9.13 16.85 -24.49
N GLU A 349 -9.25 16.51 -25.77
CA GLU A 349 -9.72 17.39 -26.84
C GLU A 349 -11.16 17.87 -26.61
N GLN A 350 -12.07 16.96 -26.28
CA GLN A 350 -13.47 17.28 -25.96
C GLN A 350 -13.62 18.31 -24.81
N ASN A 351 -12.63 18.42 -23.95
CA ASN A 351 -12.64 19.35 -22.80
C ASN A 351 -11.67 20.53 -22.97
N GLY A 352 -11.21 20.82 -24.18
CA GLY A 352 -10.32 21.93 -24.47
C GLY A 352 -9.01 21.90 -23.66
N GLY A 353 -8.49 20.71 -23.34
CA GLY A 353 -7.23 20.51 -22.61
C GLY A 353 -7.30 20.70 -21.07
N ARG A 354 -8.36 21.29 -20.55
CA ARG A 354 -8.50 21.66 -19.11
C ARG A 354 -8.41 20.47 -18.16
N LEU A 355 -8.90 19.29 -18.57
CA LEU A 355 -8.93 18.08 -17.74
C LEU A 355 -7.74 17.14 -17.93
N ARG A 356 -6.66 17.57 -18.60
CA ARG A 356 -5.50 16.72 -18.90
C ARG A 356 -4.94 16.00 -17.66
N LYS A 357 -4.78 16.72 -16.53
CA LYS A 357 -4.27 16.16 -15.27
C LYS A 357 -5.25 15.18 -14.61
N THR A 358 -6.53 15.38 -14.75
CA THR A 358 -7.56 14.45 -14.24
C THR A 358 -7.68 13.22 -15.14
N THR A 359 -7.62 13.43 -16.47
CA THR A 359 -7.73 12.36 -17.45
C THR A 359 -6.54 11.40 -17.38
N ILE A 360 -5.32 11.88 -17.04
CA ILE A 360 -4.16 10.98 -16.87
C ILE A 360 -4.34 10.03 -15.68
N VAL A 361 -4.98 10.47 -14.60
CA VAL A 361 -5.28 9.58 -13.46
C VAL A 361 -6.33 8.52 -13.85
N ALA A 362 -7.31 8.91 -14.68
CA ALA A 362 -8.28 7.95 -15.22
C ALA A 362 -7.62 6.98 -16.20
N LEU A 363 -6.67 7.43 -17.02
CA LEU A 363 -5.85 6.58 -17.87
C LEU A 363 -5.03 5.60 -17.01
N ALA A 364 -4.37 6.06 -15.94
CA ALA A 364 -3.62 5.20 -15.02
C ALA A 364 -4.48 4.06 -14.47
N ARG A 365 -5.73 4.34 -14.10
CA ARG A 365 -6.70 3.31 -13.66
C ARG A 365 -7.03 2.33 -14.77
N LYS A 366 -7.35 2.82 -15.96
CA LYS A 366 -7.67 1.96 -17.12
C LYS A 366 -6.47 1.08 -17.49
N LEU A 367 -5.28 1.66 -17.52
CA LEU A 367 -4.03 0.96 -17.82
C LEU A 367 -3.74 -0.13 -16.78
N LEU A 368 -3.89 0.17 -15.48
CA LEU A 368 -3.70 -0.84 -14.42
C LEU A 368 -4.64 -2.04 -14.61
N VAL A 369 -5.91 -1.78 -14.88
CA VAL A 369 -6.90 -2.85 -15.13
C VAL A 369 -6.56 -3.64 -16.39
N ALA A 370 -6.08 -2.98 -17.44
CA ALA A 370 -5.69 -3.64 -18.68
C ALA A 370 -4.43 -4.51 -18.49
N LEU A 371 -3.42 -4.01 -17.78
CA LEU A 371 -2.22 -4.78 -17.44
C LEU A 371 -2.53 -5.97 -16.52
N TRP A 372 -3.44 -5.79 -15.56
CA TRP A 372 -3.94 -6.90 -14.76
C TRP A 372 -4.59 -8.00 -15.62
N LYS A 373 -5.46 -7.64 -16.56
CA LYS A 373 -6.07 -8.59 -17.49
C LYS A 373 -5.02 -9.27 -18.39
N TYR A 374 -4.01 -8.52 -18.81
CA TYR A 374 -2.94 -9.08 -19.61
C TYR A 374 -2.15 -10.14 -18.84
N VAL A 375 -1.77 -9.85 -17.60
CA VAL A 375 -1.01 -10.77 -16.75
C VAL A 375 -1.85 -11.97 -16.29
N SER A 376 -3.15 -11.78 -16.00
CA SER A 376 -4.01 -12.83 -15.44
C SER A 376 -4.70 -13.69 -16.50
N ALA A 377 -4.96 -13.15 -17.68
CA ALA A 377 -5.76 -13.80 -18.73
C ALA A 377 -5.15 -13.70 -20.15
N GLY A 378 -3.93 -13.18 -20.30
CA GLY A 378 -3.26 -13.03 -21.59
C GLY A 378 -3.88 -12.00 -22.53
N ILE A 379 -4.83 -11.17 -22.06
CA ILE A 379 -5.56 -10.22 -22.90
C ILE A 379 -4.67 -9.01 -23.20
N VAL A 380 -4.14 -8.96 -24.41
CA VAL A 380 -3.32 -7.85 -24.88
C VAL A 380 -4.17 -6.58 -25.07
N ILE A 381 -3.58 -5.43 -24.73
CA ILE A 381 -4.24 -4.13 -24.89
C ILE A 381 -4.35 -3.82 -26.38
N GLU A 382 -5.55 -3.50 -26.85
CA GLU A 382 -5.81 -3.20 -28.27
C GLU A 382 -4.91 -2.09 -28.80
N GLY A 383 -4.22 -2.36 -29.91
CA GLY A 383 -3.28 -1.44 -30.56
C GLY A 383 -2.00 -1.18 -29.77
N ALA A 384 -1.71 -1.97 -28.73
CA ALA A 384 -0.44 -1.88 -28.03
C ALA A 384 0.68 -2.57 -28.82
N THR A 385 1.82 -1.91 -28.89
CA THR A 385 3.05 -2.45 -29.47
C THR A 385 3.75 -3.31 -28.41
N MET A 386 4.02 -4.55 -28.76
CA MET A 386 4.85 -5.46 -27.98
C MET A 386 6.32 -5.29 -28.38
N ARG A 387 7.25 -5.69 -27.53
CA ARG A 387 8.66 -5.83 -27.94
C ARG A 387 8.80 -7.12 -28.72
N ASP A 388 9.63 -7.09 -29.73
CA ASP A 388 10.09 -8.30 -30.40
C ASP A 388 10.81 -9.19 -29.39
N ALA A 389 10.50 -10.48 -29.41
CA ALA A 389 10.96 -11.45 -28.44
C ALA A 389 12.47 -11.69 -28.50
#